data_b26a16c208d24c290153f5890c30f70e
#
_entry.id   b26a16c208d24c290153f5890c30f70e
#
_cell.length_a   1.000
_cell.length_b   1.000
_cell.length_c   1.000
_cell.angle_alpha   90.00
_cell.angle_beta   90.00
_cell.angle_gamma   90.00
#
_symmetry.space_group_name_H-M   'P 1'
#
loop_
_entity.id
_entity.type
_entity.pdbx_description
1 polymer ?
#
loop_
_entity_poly.entity_id
_entity_poly.type
_entity_poly.pdbx_seq_one_letter_code
_entity_poly.pdbx_strand_id
1 'polypeptide(L)'
;MKYYITGDCHRHFRKVEFFCRHHGTTREDVLILLGDVGINFFLDDSDKKLKEELSKLPITLFCVHGNHEERPEYIGSYYKKIWCGGAVSFEPQYSNILFAIDGEIYKFGKKKGIVIGGAYSVDREYRLLAGLPWFQNEQPSEKVKKRVEKELEKIGWKVDYVFSHTCPLLYEPTPKEVIGSEKIDRSTEEWLDSIAKKLQYTKWYFGHYHDNIQYADAELLYEGIKELGKEDYLQKLGRPKYRVGEKVYFLYGKEQEGYGTISVVDGYGTFGQAREVSYDIMGFDCNEPESRILFKHIEESKVQRFEEMLDESL
;
A
#
# COMPACT_ATOMS: atom_id res chain seq x y z
N MET A 1 -15.02 -14.87 -7.40
CA MET A 1 -14.55 -13.47 -7.27
C MET A 1 -14.18 -13.22 -5.83
N LYS A 2 -12.91 -13.04 -5.54
CA LYS A 2 -12.37 -12.62 -4.24
C LYS A 2 -11.76 -11.24 -4.41
N TYR A 3 -11.70 -10.48 -3.32
CA TYR A 3 -11.12 -9.15 -3.32
C TYR A 3 -9.90 -9.18 -2.41
N TYR A 4 -8.77 -8.70 -2.92
CA TYR A 4 -7.51 -8.57 -2.21
C TYR A 4 -7.08 -7.11 -2.21
N ILE A 5 -6.21 -6.73 -1.30
CA ILE A 5 -5.76 -5.36 -1.16
C ILE A 5 -4.28 -5.30 -0.78
N THR A 6 -3.57 -4.31 -1.29
CA THR A 6 -2.18 -3.99 -0.97
C THR A 6 -1.91 -2.50 -1.14
N GLY A 7 -0.80 -2.03 -0.59
CA GLY A 7 -0.31 -0.67 -0.81
C GLY A 7 0.48 -0.52 -2.12
N ASP A 8 1.38 0.43 -2.11
CA ASP A 8 2.19 0.92 -3.20
C ASP A 8 2.98 -0.19 -3.90
N CYS A 9 3.14 -0.06 -5.20
CA CYS A 9 3.91 -1.00 -6.01
C CYS A 9 5.12 -0.36 -6.69
N HIS A 10 5.09 0.94 -6.99
CA HIS A 10 6.19 1.66 -7.65
C HIS A 10 6.80 0.88 -8.82
N ARG A 11 5.96 0.34 -9.73
CA ARG A 11 6.36 -0.51 -10.88
C ARG A 11 6.90 -1.90 -10.52
N HIS A 12 6.99 -2.26 -9.22
CA HIS A 12 7.53 -3.54 -8.76
C HIS A 12 6.40 -4.53 -8.44
N PHE A 13 6.00 -5.35 -9.42
CA PHE A 13 4.87 -6.27 -9.30
C PHE A 13 5.25 -7.72 -8.96
N ARG A 14 6.50 -8.00 -8.61
CA ARG A 14 6.93 -9.37 -8.24
C ARG A 14 6.10 -9.98 -7.11
N LYS A 15 5.72 -9.17 -6.10
CA LYS A 15 4.84 -9.62 -5.03
C LYS A 15 3.46 -10.07 -5.57
N VAL A 16 2.93 -9.37 -6.58
CA VAL A 16 1.64 -9.68 -7.19
C VAL A 16 1.73 -10.95 -8.05
N GLU A 17 2.77 -11.08 -8.86
CA GLU A 17 3.02 -12.28 -9.67
C GLU A 17 3.13 -13.54 -8.79
N PHE A 18 3.92 -13.42 -7.71
CA PHE A 18 4.08 -14.50 -6.76
C PHE A 18 2.75 -14.85 -6.08
N PHE A 19 2.03 -13.83 -5.61
CA PHE A 19 0.71 -14.00 -5.00
C PHE A 19 -0.26 -14.72 -5.93
N CYS A 20 -0.35 -14.31 -7.20
CA CYS A 20 -1.22 -14.93 -8.19
C CYS A 20 -0.90 -16.43 -8.37
N ARG A 21 0.37 -16.78 -8.50
CA ARG A 21 0.81 -18.19 -8.64
C ARG A 21 0.49 -19.01 -7.40
N HIS A 22 0.75 -18.45 -6.22
CA HIS A 22 0.58 -19.19 -4.95
C HIS A 22 -0.90 -19.40 -4.59
N HIS A 23 -1.76 -18.43 -4.90
CA HIS A 23 -3.19 -18.48 -4.55
C HIS A 23 -4.08 -19.00 -5.69
N GLY A 24 -3.52 -19.26 -6.86
CA GLY A 24 -4.28 -19.72 -8.03
C GLY A 24 -5.40 -18.74 -8.40
N THR A 25 -5.09 -17.45 -8.44
CA THR A 25 -6.05 -16.40 -8.78
C THR A 25 -6.54 -16.51 -10.20
N THR A 26 -7.69 -15.92 -10.48
CA THR A 26 -8.27 -15.80 -11.82
C THR A 26 -8.60 -14.35 -12.14
N ARG A 27 -8.93 -14.05 -13.41
CA ARG A 27 -9.37 -12.71 -13.83
C ARG A 27 -10.64 -12.21 -13.13
N GLU A 28 -11.39 -13.10 -12.49
CA GLU A 28 -12.54 -12.73 -11.68
C GLU A 28 -12.14 -12.20 -10.31
N ASP A 29 -10.93 -12.54 -9.84
CA ASP A 29 -10.42 -12.03 -8.59
C ASP A 29 -9.82 -10.64 -8.78
N VAL A 30 -9.89 -9.80 -7.75
CA VAL A 30 -9.54 -8.39 -7.83
C VAL A 30 -8.47 -8.08 -6.79
N LEU A 31 -7.41 -7.40 -7.21
CA LEU A 31 -6.43 -6.80 -6.31
C LEU A 31 -6.61 -5.28 -6.32
N ILE A 32 -6.96 -4.73 -5.18
CA ILE A 32 -7.02 -3.29 -4.93
C ILE A 32 -5.62 -2.81 -4.60
N LEU A 33 -5.12 -1.84 -5.37
CA LEU A 33 -3.82 -1.19 -5.21
C LEU A 33 -4.06 0.23 -4.70
N LEU A 34 -3.53 0.56 -3.53
CA LEU A 34 -3.84 1.81 -2.82
C LEU A 34 -2.99 3.01 -3.29
N GLY A 35 -2.75 3.08 -4.59
CA GLY A 35 -1.99 4.14 -5.24
C GLY A 35 -0.54 3.77 -5.49
N ASP A 36 0.18 4.68 -6.11
CA ASP A 36 1.58 4.54 -6.52
C ASP A 36 1.88 3.22 -7.22
N VAL A 37 0.97 2.85 -8.14
CA VAL A 37 1.17 1.67 -8.99
C VAL A 37 2.27 1.89 -10.02
N GLY A 38 2.50 3.16 -10.42
CA GLY A 38 3.54 3.57 -11.34
C GLY A 38 3.30 3.14 -12.80
N ILE A 39 2.08 2.75 -13.15
CA ILE A 39 1.72 2.27 -14.50
C ILE A 39 1.71 3.41 -15.53
N ASN A 40 1.42 4.64 -15.10
CA ASN A 40 1.42 5.85 -15.91
C ASN A 40 2.50 6.84 -15.42
N PHE A 41 3.71 6.37 -15.15
CA PHE A 41 4.76 7.18 -14.56
C PHE A 41 5.62 7.91 -15.60
N PHE A 42 6.13 7.21 -16.61
CA PHE A 42 7.00 7.80 -17.64
C PHE A 42 6.23 8.33 -18.85
N LEU A 43 5.02 7.85 -19.08
CA LEU A 43 4.16 8.15 -20.23
C LEU A 43 4.83 7.80 -21.60
N ASP A 44 5.66 6.77 -21.60
CA ASP A 44 6.43 6.29 -22.75
C ASP A 44 6.27 4.78 -22.98
N ASP A 45 7.14 4.22 -23.82
CA ASP A 45 7.11 2.79 -24.14
C ASP A 45 7.46 1.89 -22.94
N SER A 46 8.08 2.40 -21.89
CA SER A 46 8.33 1.63 -20.68
C SER A 46 7.04 1.35 -19.91
N ASP A 47 6.10 2.30 -19.91
CA ASP A 47 4.78 2.11 -19.32
C ASP A 47 3.94 1.13 -20.14
N LYS A 48 4.04 1.16 -21.48
CA LYS A 48 3.38 0.18 -22.35
C LYS A 48 3.87 -1.23 -22.08
N LYS A 49 5.19 -1.43 -21.98
CA LYS A 49 5.79 -2.74 -21.65
C LYS A 49 5.30 -3.26 -20.30
N LEU A 50 5.27 -2.39 -19.29
CA LEU A 50 4.75 -2.75 -17.97
C LEU A 50 3.27 -3.17 -18.06
N LYS A 51 2.43 -2.41 -18.76
CA LYS A 51 1.01 -2.76 -18.98
C LYS A 51 0.85 -4.08 -19.71
N GLU A 52 1.68 -4.36 -20.71
CA GLU A 52 1.69 -5.64 -21.44
C GLU A 52 2.02 -6.82 -20.50
N GLU A 53 2.99 -6.66 -19.61
CA GLU A 53 3.35 -7.67 -18.59
C GLU A 53 2.20 -7.87 -17.60
N LEU A 54 1.67 -6.81 -17.05
CA LEU A 54 0.56 -6.86 -16.09
C LEU A 54 -0.73 -7.37 -16.71
N SER A 55 -0.92 -7.13 -18.00
CA SER A 55 -2.06 -7.67 -18.74
C SER A 55 -2.07 -9.20 -18.80
N LYS A 56 -0.98 -9.89 -18.55
CA LYS A 56 -0.88 -11.36 -18.51
C LYS A 56 -1.22 -11.96 -17.14
N LEU A 57 -1.26 -11.14 -16.09
CA LEU A 57 -1.57 -11.63 -14.74
C LEU A 57 -2.99 -12.20 -14.65
N PRO A 58 -3.19 -13.35 -14.01
CA PRO A 58 -4.51 -13.94 -13.79
C PRO A 58 -5.24 -13.27 -12.62
N ILE A 59 -5.36 -11.95 -12.65
CA ILE A 59 -6.08 -11.14 -11.68
C ILE A 59 -6.48 -9.81 -12.31
N THR A 60 -7.56 -9.20 -11.85
CA THR A 60 -7.94 -7.82 -12.20
C THR A 60 -7.27 -6.86 -11.20
N LEU A 61 -6.52 -5.90 -11.71
CA LEU A 61 -5.91 -4.82 -10.93
C LEU A 61 -6.90 -3.65 -10.85
N PHE A 62 -7.27 -3.26 -9.65
CA PHE A 62 -8.12 -2.10 -9.39
C PHE A 62 -7.27 -1.05 -8.67
N CYS A 63 -6.84 -0.04 -9.42
CA CYS A 63 -5.84 0.93 -9.01
C CYS A 63 -6.51 2.20 -8.46
N VAL A 64 -6.20 2.57 -7.24
CA VAL A 64 -6.40 3.92 -6.72
C VAL A 64 -5.28 4.79 -7.30
N HIS A 65 -5.54 6.07 -7.57
CA HIS A 65 -4.51 6.99 -8.05
C HIS A 65 -3.57 7.39 -6.90
N GLY A 66 -2.26 7.33 -7.16
CA GLY A 66 -1.21 7.81 -6.24
C GLY A 66 -0.60 9.14 -6.68
N ASN A 67 0.54 9.54 -6.09
CA ASN A 67 1.30 10.73 -6.50
C ASN A 67 2.47 10.43 -7.44
N HIS A 68 2.78 9.16 -7.70
CA HIS A 68 3.80 8.71 -8.64
C HIS A 68 3.21 8.23 -9.97
N GLU A 69 2.15 8.89 -10.46
CA GLU A 69 1.54 8.54 -11.75
C GLU A 69 0.61 9.63 -12.27
N GLU A 70 0.53 9.73 -13.61
CA GLU A 70 -0.44 10.62 -14.25
C GLU A 70 -1.85 10.06 -14.13
N ARG A 71 -2.82 10.95 -13.92
CA ARG A 71 -4.23 10.58 -13.87
C ARG A 71 -4.73 10.13 -15.24
N PRO A 72 -5.45 8.99 -15.33
CA PRO A 72 -5.96 8.49 -16.61
C PRO A 72 -6.78 9.49 -17.44
N GLU A 73 -7.44 10.45 -16.81
CA GLU A 73 -8.23 11.47 -17.49
C GLU A 73 -7.42 12.45 -18.34
N TYR A 74 -6.10 12.52 -18.12
CA TYR A 74 -5.17 13.34 -18.91
C TYR A 74 -4.41 12.53 -19.96
N ILE A 75 -4.68 11.21 -20.06
CA ILE A 75 -4.04 10.31 -21.03
C ILE A 75 -5.08 9.89 -22.07
N GLY A 76 -4.84 10.25 -23.33
CA GLY A 76 -5.80 10.10 -24.43
C GLY A 76 -6.19 8.65 -24.81
N SER A 77 -5.46 7.64 -24.32
CA SER A 77 -5.74 6.21 -24.59
C SER A 77 -6.77 5.60 -23.64
N TYR A 78 -7.14 6.29 -22.56
CA TYR A 78 -8.09 5.77 -21.59
C TYR A 78 -9.54 6.03 -21.98
N TYR A 79 -10.36 5.02 -21.74
CA TYR A 79 -11.82 5.04 -21.88
C TYR A 79 -12.48 4.78 -20.51
N LYS A 80 -13.78 5.06 -20.43
CA LYS A 80 -14.56 4.79 -19.22
C LYS A 80 -15.53 3.63 -19.45
N LYS A 81 -15.71 2.81 -18.41
CA LYS A 81 -16.75 1.79 -18.34
C LYS A 81 -17.34 1.71 -16.93
N ILE A 82 -18.53 1.11 -16.80
CA ILE A 82 -19.09 0.80 -15.47
C ILE A 82 -18.52 -0.55 -15.03
N TRP A 83 -18.02 -0.56 -13.79
CA TRP A 83 -17.49 -1.76 -13.13
C TRP A 83 -17.91 -1.76 -11.66
N CYS A 84 -18.48 -2.85 -11.18
CA CYS A 84 -18.95 -3.00 -9.79
C CYS A 84 -19.81 -1.83 -9.27
N GLY A 85 -20.59 -1.20 -10.15
CA GLY A 85 -21.53 -0.13 -9.82
C GLY A 85 -20.99 1.29 -9.90
N GLY A 86 -19.67 1.47 -10.10
CA GLY A 86 -19.01 2.77 -10.32
C GLY A 86 -18.33 2.84 -11.67
N ALA A 87 -17.95 4.02 -12.13
CA ALA A 87 -17.18 4.22 -13.35
C ALA A 87 -15.68 3.97 -13.07
N VAL A 88 -14.98 3.32 -14.01
CA VAL A 88 -13.53 3.14 -14.01
C VAL A 88 -12.95 3.61 -15.33
N SER A 89 -11.69 4.07 -15.29
CA SER A 89 -10.88 4.32 -16.47
C SER A 89 -10.07 3.07 -16.83
N PHE A 90 -9.96 2.75 -18.11
CA PHE A 90 -9.22 1.59 -18.58
C PHE A 90 -8.76 1.77 -20.03
N GLU A 91 -7.76 1.02 -20.45
CA GLU A 91 -7.34 0.90 -21.83
C GLU A 91 -7.83 -0.45 -22.39
N PRO A 92 -8.51 -0.50 -23.57
CA PRO A 92 -9.12 -1.73 -24.09
C PRO A 92 -8.14 -2.90 -24.26
N GLN A 93 -6.89 -2.63 -24.63
CA GLN A 93 -5.84 -3.63 -24.77
C GLN A 93 -5.37 -4.24 -23.45
N TYR A 94 -5.61 -3.56 -22.32
CA TYR A 94 -5.21 -3.99 -20.96
C TYR A 94 -6.45 -4.11 -20.07
N SER A 95 -7.43 -4.88 -20.49
CA SER A 95 -8.80 -4.90 -19.94
C SER A 95 -8.90 -5.29 -18.44
N ASN A 96 -7.85 -5.90 -17.88
CA ASN A 96 -7.75 -6.24 -16.45
C ASN A 96 -7.07 -5.17 -15.60
N ILE A 97 -6.64 -4.04 -16.17
CA ILE A 97 -6.07 -2.91 -15.45
C ILE A 97 -7.13 -1.81 -15.42
N LEU A 98 -7.67 -1.54 -14.24
CA LEU A 98 -8.76 -0.60 -14.01
C LEU A 98 -8.29 0.48 -13.06
N PHE A 99 -8.42 1.73 -13.44
CA PHE A 99 -8.20 2.86 -12.54
C PHE A 99 -9.54 3.34 -11.99
N ALA A 100 -9.63 3.39 -10.68
CA ALA A 100 -10.78 3.96 -9.98
C ALA A 100 -10.89 5.47 -10.26
N ILE A 101 -12.08 5.99 -10.18
CA ILE A 101 -12.35 7.42 -10.30
C ILE A 101 -12.71 7.96 -8.92
N ASP A 102 -12.04 9.03 -8.48
CA ASP A 102 -12.24 9.62 -7.16
C ASP A 102 -13.71 10.00 -6.95
N GLY A 103 -14.26 9.62 -5.81
CA GLY A 103 -15.66 9.84 -5.44
C GLY A 103 -16.65 8.80 -5.97
N GLU A 104 -16.23 7.90 -6.86
CA GLU A 104 -17.07 6.77 -7.27
C GLU A 104 -17.22 5.75 -6.14
N ILE A 105 -18.39 5.11 -6.10
CA ILE A 105 -18.73 4.10 -5.09
C ILE A 105 -18.87 2.76 -5.77
N TYR A 106 -18.06 1.81 -5.32
CA TYR A 106 -17.98 0.47 -5.88
C TYR A 106 -18.55 -0.57 -4.93
N LYS A 107 -19.03 -1.68 -5.50
CA LYS A 107 -19.55 -2.84 -4.76
C LYS A 107 -18.47 -3.93 -4.69
N PHE A 108 -18.07 -4.28 -3.49
CA PHE A 108 -17.18 -5.39 -3.18
C PHE A 108 -17.99 -6.49 -2.49
N GLY A 109 -18.61 -7.36 -3.30
CA GLY A 109 -19.62 -8.28 -2.77
C GLY A 109 -20.85 -7.56 -2.25
N LYS A 110 -21.15 -7.72 -0.95
CA LYS A 110 -22.26 -7.04 -0.26
C LYS A 110 -21.86 -5.66 0.32
N LYS A 111 -20.59 -5.33 0.28
CA LYS A 111 -20.00 -4.13 0.88
C LYS A 111 -19.83 -3.04 -0.17
N LYS A 112 -19.88 -1.77 0.27
CA LYS A 112 -19.66 -0.59 -0.57
C LYS A 112 -18.38 0.11 -0.15
N GLY A 113 -17.58 0.54 -1.11
CA GLY A 113 -16.40 1.34 -0.86
C GLY A 113 -16.33 2.57 -1.75
N ILE A 114 -15.85 3.68 -1.21
CA ILE A 114 -15.51 4.90 -1.94
C ILE A 114 -14.01 4.97 -2.19
N VAL A 115 -13.60 5.55 -3.31
CA VAL A 115 -12.19 5.76 -3.66
C VAL A 115 -11.85 7.25 -3.64
N ILE A 116 -10.68 7.58 -3.06
CA ILE A 116 -10.13 8.94 -2.98
C ILE A 116 -8.62 8.84 -3.20
N GLY A 117 -8.14 9.16 -4.40
CA GLY A 117 -6.73 9.06 -4.75
C GLY A 117 -5.96 10.36 -4.57
N GLY A 118 -4.63 10.23 -4.66
CA GLY A 118 -3.67 11.33 -4.63
C GLY A 118 -3.12 11.66 -3.25
N ALA A 119 -1.92 12.25 -3.26
CA ALA A 119 -1.18 12.72 -2.10
C ALA A 119 -0.15 13.77 -2.52
N TYR A 120 0.45 14.48 -1.56
CA TYR A 120 1.58 15.36 -1.79
C TYR A 120 2.88 14.56 -1.89
N SER A 121 3.73 14.89 -2.86
CA SER A 121 5.05 14.27 -3.03
C SER A 121 6.10 14.98 -2.19
N VAL A 122 6.55 14.35 -1.11
CA VAL A 122 7.66 14.87 -0.27
C VAL A 122 9.00 14.87 -1.03
N ASP A 123 9.14 14.08 -2.08
CA ASP A 123 10.32 13.96 -2.94
C ASP A 123 10.24 14.80 -4.23
N ARG A 124 9.27 15.73 -4.32
CA ARG A 124 9.03 16.57 -5.51
C ARG A 124 10.29 17.26 -6.02
N GLU A 125 10.99 17.97 -5.14
CA GLU A 125 12.20 18.68 -5.53
C GLU A 125 13.28 17.75 -6.07
N TYR A 126 13.50 16.63 -5.38
CA TYR A 126 14.44 15.62 -5.84
C TYR A 126 14.07 15.12 -7.24
N ARG A 127 12.80 14.80 -7.48
CA ARG A 127 12.34 14.34 -8.81
C ARG A 127 12.59 15.39 -9.89
N LEU A 128 12.24 16.66 -9.64
CA LEU A 128 12.45 17.74 -10.59
C LEU A 128 13.94 17.95 -10.88
N LEU A 129 14.82 17.92 -9.87
CA LEU A 129 16.27 18.05 -10.04
C LEU A 129 16.87 16.84 -10.77
N ALA A 130 16.36 15.65 -10.54
CA ALA A 130 16.81 14.42 -11.19
C ALA A 130 16.20 14.21 -12.59
N GLY A 131 15.35 15.11 -13.08
CA GLY A 131 14.65 14.96 -14.36
C GLY A 131 13.64 13.83 -14.39
N LEU A 132 13.12 13.43 -13.21
CA LEU A 132 12.08 12.42 -13.09
C LEU A 132 10.68 13.06 -13.20
N PRO A 133 9.67 12.30 -13.64
CA PRO A 133 8.30 12.81 -13.75
C PRO A 133 7.74 13.28 -12.41
N TRP A 134 7.06 14.40 -12.42
CA TRP A 134 6.22 14.92 -11.36
C TRP A 134 4.94 15.49 -11.97
N PHE A 135 3.80 15.26 -11.34
CA PHE A 135 2.50 15.63 -11.87
C PHE A 135 1.83 16.68 -10.99
N GLN A 136 1.52 17.84 -11.56
CA GLN A 136 0.89 18.95 -10.84
C GLN A 136 -0.48 18.60 -10.25
N ASN A 137 -1.13 17.56 -10.79
CA ASN A 137 -2.43 17.04 -10.39
C ASN A 137 -2.34 15.85 -9.42
N GLU A 138 -1.20 15.66 -8.76
CA GLU A 138 -0.97 14.57 -7.82
C GLU A 138 -1.97 14.59 -6.66
N GLN A 139 -2.33 15.76 -6.16
CA GLN A 139 -3.36 15.92 -5.13
C GLN A 139 -4.77 16.11 -5.72
N PRO A 140 -5.84 15.79 -4.97
CA PRO A 140 -7.21 16.04 -5.42
C PRO A 140 -7.48 17.54 -5.61
N SER A 141 -7.90 17.92 -6.81
CA SER A 141 -8.32 19.29 -7.08
C SER A 141 -9.63 19.65 -6.33
N GLU A 142 -9.90 20.92 -6.15
CA GLU A 142 -11.15 21.39 -5.55
C GLU A 142 -12.41 20.84 -6.27
N LYS A 143 -12.33 20.60 -7.57
CA LYS A 143 -13.40 19.96 -8.34
C LYS A 143 -13.59 18.50 -7.91
N VAL A 144 -12.51 17.77 -7.67
CA VAL A 144 -12.53 16.39 -7.19
C VAL A 144 -13.08 16.35 -5.77
N LYS A 145 -12.60 17.22 -4.87
CA LYS A 145 -13.07 17.32 -3.48
C LYS A 145 -14.59 17.53 -3.41
N LYS A 146 -15.08 18.51 -4.14
CA LYS A 146 -16.54 18.79 -4.23
C LYS A 146 -17.34 17.61 -4.79
N ARG A 147 -16.79 16.87 -5.77
CA ARG A 147 -17.45 15.68 -6.30
C ARG A 147 -17.54 14.58 -5.24
N VAL A 148 -16.44 14.28 -4.54
CA VAL A 148 -16.40 13.29 -3.47
C VAL A 148 -17.43 13.60 -2.39
N GLU A 149 -17.45 14.83 -1.89
CA GLU A 149 -18.41 15.27 -0.86
C GLU A 149 -19.86 15.13 -1.33
N LYS A 150 -20.14 15.53 -2.56
CA LYS A 150 -21.48 15.38 -3.16
C LYS A 150 -21.92 13.92 -3.27
N GLU A 151 -21.02 13.01 -3.65
CA GLU A 151 -21.36 11.58 -3.71
C GLU A 151 -21.57 11.01 -2.30
N LEU A 152 -20.78 11.43 -1.32
CA LEU A 152 -20.97 11.06 0.09
C LEU A 152 -22.31 11.56 0.64
N GLU A 153 -22.71 12.80 0.32
CA GLU A 153 -24.02 13.35 0.68
C GLU A 153 -25.18 12.50 0.12
N LYS A 154 -25.11 12.12 -1.16
CA LYS A 154 -26.14 11.29 -1.82
C LYS A 154 -26.38 9.95 -1.11
N ILE A 155 -25.34 9.38 -0.48
CA ILE A 155 -25.45 8.11 0.23
C ILE A 155 -25.58 8.27 1.75
N GLY A 156 -25.84 9.50 2.22
CA GLY A 156 -26.04 9.80 3.63
C GLY A 156 -24.79 9.62 4.48
N TRP A 157 -23.60 9.90 3.92
CA TRP A 157 -22.31 9.80 4.61
C TRP A 157 -22.07 8.44 5.25
N LYS A 158 -22.37 7.34 4.52
CA LYS A 158 -22.18 5.97 5.02
C LYS A 158 -21.68 5.03 3.93
N VAL A 159 -20.53 4.40 4.21
CA VAL A 159 -19.91 3.33 3.39
C VAL A 159 -19.34 2.24 4.30
N ASP A 160 -19.01 1.09 3.73
CA ASP A 160 -18.28 0.06 4.48
C ASP A 160 -16.77 0.34 4.45
N TYR A 161 -16.24 0.72 3.28
CA TYR A 161 -14.81 0.90 3.07
C TYR A 161 -14.48 2.27 2.48
N VAL A 162 -13.35 2.81 2.88
CA VAL A 162 -12.70 3.92 2.17
C VAL A 162 -11.35 3.41 1.67
N PHE A 163 -11.05 3.64 0.39
CA PHE A 163 -9.78 3.34 -0.23
C PHE A 163 -9.16 4.66 -0.66
N SER A 164 -8.10 5.08 -0.02
CA SER A 164 -7.38 6.29 -0.39
C SER A 164 -5.90 6.01 -0.60
N HIS A 165 -5.18 6.93 -1.25
CA HIS A 165 -3.74 6.81 -1.32
C HIS A 165 -3.11 7.29 -0.02
N THR A 166 -3.28 8.56 0.35
CA THR A 166 -2.93 9.06 1.70
C THR A 166 -4.11 8.92 2.68
N CYS A 167 -4.00 9.42 3.90
CA CYS A 167 -4.97 9.21 4.98
C CYS A 167 -5.44 10.51 5.64
N PRO A 168 -6.51 10.48 6.46
CA PRO A 168 -6.81 11.55 7.41
C PRO A 168 -5.64 11.82 8.37
N LEU A 169 -5.44 13.05 8.79
CA LEU A 169 -4.39 13.44 9.76
C LEU A 169 -4.37 12.55 11.00
N LEU A 170 -5.53 12.09 11.45
CA LEU A 170 -5.67 11.19 12.60
C LEU A 170 -4.84 9.91 12.47
N TYR A 171 -4.63 9.43 11.25
CA TYR A 171 -3.90 8.18 10.96
C TYR A 171 -2.52 8.43 10.36
N GLU A 172 -2.11 9.69 10.17
CA GLU A 172 -0.79 10.01 9.62
C GLU A 172 0.29 9.41 10.54
N PRO A 173 1.14 8.49 10.04
CA PRO A 173 2.25 7.98 10.83
C PRO A 173 3.18 9.10 11.25
N THR A 174 3.77 9.01 12.44
CA THR A 174 4.78 9.97 12.86
C THR A 174 5.90 10.00 11.82
N PRO A 175 6.24 11.16 11.24
CA PRO A 175 7.24 11.23 10.19
C PRO A 175 8.56 10.64 10.66
N LYS A 176 9.03 9.58 10.00
CA LYS A 176 10.43 9.19 10.05
C LYS A 176 11.18 10.34 9.39
N GLU A 177 12.00 11.05 10.11
CA GLU A 177 12.77 12.25 9.75
C GLU A 177 12.65 12.67 8.28
N VAL A 178 11.85 13.71 8.01
CA VAL A 178 11.75 14.28 6.66
C VAL A 178 13.08 14.98 6.39
N ILE A 179 13.89 14.39 5.52
CA ILE A 179 15.12 15.01 5.03
C ILE A 179 14.69 16.10 4.05
N GLY A 180 14.54 17.32 4.54
CA GLY A 180 14.23 18.49 3.72
C GLY A 180 13.71 19.65 4.54
N SER A 181 14.03 20.87 4.13
CA SER A 181 13.61 22.11 4.76
C SER A 181 12.22 22.60 4.33
N GLU A 182 11.55 21.89 3.42
CA GLU A 182 10.26 22.30 2.88
C GLU A 182 9.10 21.92 3.79
N LYS A 183 8.14 22.82 3.84
CA LYS A 183 6.87 22.61 4.52
C LYS A 183 6.04 21.59 3.73
N ILE A 184 5.77 20.43 4.31
CA ILE A 184 4.88 19.42 3.72
C ILE A 184 3.49 20.02 3.56
N ASP A 185 2.91 19.91 2.36
CA ASP A 185 1.53 20.30 2.08
C ASP A 185 0.57 19.17 2.52
N ARG A 186 -0.09 19.37 3.64
CA ARG A 186 -1.08 18.43 4.22
C ARG A 186 -2.52 18.74 3.86
N SER A 187 -2.75 19.57 2.83
CA SER A 187 -4.10 19.99 2.46
C SER A 187 -5.03 18.84 2.06
N THR A 188 -4.48 17.73 1.58
CA THR A 188 -5.24 16.50 1.28
C THR A 188 -5.60 15.77 2.57
N GLU A 189 -4.65 15.56 3.48
CA GLU A 189 -4.84 14.89 4.76
C GLU A 189 -5.81 15.67 5.67
N GLU A 190 -5.71 16.99 5.70
CA GLU A 190 -6.64 17.89 6.40
C GLU A 190 -8.06 17.76 5.86
N TRP A 191 -8.22 17.72 4.54
CA TRP A 191 -9.51 17.52 3.91
C TRP A 191 -10.06 16.12 4.19
N LEU A 192 -9.26 15.06 4.09
CA LEU A 192 -9.66 13.70 4.44
C LEU A 192 -10.07 13.58 5.91
N ASP A 193 -9.40 14.30 6.81
CA ASP A 193 -9.75 14.38 8.24
C ASP A 193 -11.14 15.01 8.43
N SER A 194 -11.47 16.03 7.63
CA SER A 194 -12.80 16.62 7.63
C SER A 194 -13.90 15.68 7.15
N ILE A 195 -13.57 14.79 6.19
CA ILE A 195 -14.46 13.72 5.73
C ILE A 195 -14.62 12.66 6.82
N ALA A 196 -13.51 12.19 7.42
CA ALA A 196 -13.54 11.15 8.44
C ALA A 196 -14.40 11.51 9.65
N LYS A 197 -14.45 12.80 10.03
CA LYS A 197 -15.31 13.32 11.10
C LYS A 197 -16.80 13.20 10.84
N LYS A 198 -17.22 13.09 9.57
CA LYS A 198 -18.64 13.02 9.18
C LYS A 198 -19.04 11.63 8.69
N LEU A 199 -18.10 10.89 8.09
CA LEU A 199 -18.35 9.65 7.41
C LEU A 199 -18.47 8.49 8.40
N GLN A 200 -19.53 7.70 8.27
CA GLN A 200 -19.65 6.39 8.93
C GLN A 200 -19.05 5.32 8.03
N TYR A 201 -17.97 4.68 8.48
CA TYR A 201 -17.28 3.62 7.76
C TYR A 201 -16.88 2.48 8.70
N THR A 202 -16.63 1.31 8.13
CA THR A 202 -16.14 0.15 8.88
C THR A 202 -14.62 0.13 8.91
N LYS A 203 -13.97 0.43 7.75
CA LYS A 203 -12.52 0.40 7.64
C LYS A 203 -12.02 1.37 6.56
N TRP A 204 -10.98 2.11 6.90
CA TRP A 204 -10.25 3.00 5.99
C TRP A 204 -8.92 2.37 5.62
N TYR A 205 -8.70 2.08 4.33
CA TYR A 205 -7.45 1.51 3.81
C TYR A 205 -6.67 2.57 3.05
N PHE A 206 -5.35 2.65 3.30
CA PHE A 206 -4.48 3.62 2.65
C PHE A 206 -3.05 3.09 2.47
N GLY A 207 -2.26 3.73 1.58
CA GLY A 207 -0.85 3.45 1.29
C GLY A 207 0.04 4.65 1.59
N HIS A 208 0.91 5.04 0.64
CA HIS A 208 1.73 6.25 0.61
C HIS A 208 2.92 6.27 1.60
N TYR A 209 2.76 5.85 2.83
CA TYR A 209 3.78 5.97 3.88
C TYR A 209 4.76 4.80 3.95
N HIS A 210 4.66 3.84 3.04
CA HIS A 210 5.54 2.67 2.92
C HIS A 210 5.74 1.91 4.25
N ASP A 211 4.64 1.70 4.97
CA ASP A 211 4.62 0.97 6.23
C ASP A 211 3.37 0.09 6.34
N ASN A 212 3.32 -0.79 7.32
CA ASN A 212 2.16 -1.60 7.64
C ASN A 212 1.73 -1.30 9.08
N ILE A 213 0.64 -0.56 9.24
CA ILE A 213 0.13 -0.17 10.55
C ILE A 213 -1.37 -0.47 10.62
N GLN A 214 -1.78 -1.17 11.65
CA GLN A 214 -3.17 -1.46 11.92
C GLN A 214 -3.72 -0.54 13.02
N TYR A 215 -4.74 0.23 12.67
CA TYR A 215 -5.58 0.99 13.60
C TYR A 215 -6.89 0.27 13.84
N ALA A 216 -7.71 0.71 14.79
CA ALA A 216 -9.02 0.10 15.07
C ALA A 216 -9.92 0.09 13.83
N ASP A 217 -10.04 1.22 13.16
CA ASP A 217 -10.93 1.47 12.01
C ASP A 217 -10.20 1.92 10.75
N ALA A 218 -8.86 1.86 10.74
CA ALA A 218 -8.04 2.15 9.56
C ALA A 218 -6.89 1.15 9.41
N GLU A 219 -6.24 1.13 8.24
CA GLU A 219 -5.09 0.30 8.00
C GLU A 219 -4.20 0.87 6.89
N LEU A 220 -2.94 1.11 7.23
CA LEU A 220 -1.87 1.40 6.29
C LEU A 220 -1.30 0.11 5.76
N LEU A 221 -1.20 -0.01 4.44
CA LEU A 221 -0.69 -1.19 3.76
C LEU A 221 0.47 -0.81 2.83
N TYR A 222 1.49 -1.65 2.80
CA TYR A 222 2.62 -1.50 1.88
C TYR A 222 3.02 -2.82 1.24
N GLU A 223 3.64 -3.74 1.96
CA GLU A 223 4.25 -4.92 1.35
C GLU A 223 3.31 -6.12 1.20
N GLY A 224 2.41 -6.32 2.14
CA GLY A 224 1.53 -7.49 2.16
C GLY A 224 0.35 -7.36 1.20
N ILE A 225 -0.11 -8.53 0.68
CA ILE A 225 -1.39 -8.65 -0.03
C ILE A 225 -2.34 -9.42 0.85
N LYS A 226 -3.49 -8.88 1.19
CA LYS A 226 -4.49 -9.54 2.05
C LYS A 226 -5.87 -9.60 1.42
N GLU A 227 -6.72 -10.49 1.90
CA GLU A 227 -8.12 -10.54 1.47
C GLU A 227 -8.91 -9.41 2.14
N LEU A 228 -9.65 -8.64 1.33
CA LEU A 228 -10.40 -7.48 1.80
C LEU A 228 -11.43 -7.86 2.86
N GLY A 229 -11.47 -7.08 3.94
CA GLY A 229 -12.43 -7.25 5.03
C GLY A 229 -12.16 -8.44 5.97
N LYS A 230 -11.07 -9.16 5.79
CA LYS A 230 -10.57 -10.09 6.80
C LYS A 230 -9.66 -9.35 7.75
N GLU A 231 -10.05 -9.27 9.01
CA GLU A 231 -9.31 -8.55 10.06
C GLU A 231 -7.96 -9.18 10.35
N ASP A 232 -7.80 -10.45 10.05
CA ASP A 232 -6.65 -11.22 10.46
C ASP A 232 -6.03 -11.99 9.30
N TYR A 233 -5.45 -11.26 8.40
CA TYR A 233 -4.63 -11.85 7.36
C TYR A 233 -3.29 -12.37 7.92
N LEU A 234 -2.80 -11.77 8.98
CA LEU A 234 -1.65 -12.22 9.77
C LEU A 234 -1.86 -13.61 10.39
N GLN A 235 -3.11 -14.09 10.49
CA GLN A 235 -3.42 -15.43 11.00
C GLN A 235 -2.98 -16.59 10.11
N LYS A 236 -2.59 -16.38 8.87
CA LYS A 236 -2.13 -17.49 8.04
C LYS A 236 -0.82 -18.09 8.53
N LEU A 237 0.06 -17.28 9.12
CA LEU A 237 1.33 -17.69 9.69
C LEU A 237 1.39 -17.53 11.23
N GLY A 238 0.41 -16.87 11.84
CA GLY A 238 0.37 -16.56 13.26
C GLY A 238 0.33 -15.05 13.53
N ARG A 239 0.10 -14.68 14.80
CA ARG A 239 0.22 -13.30 15.25
C ARG A 239 1.69 -12.96 15.43
N PRO A 240 2.21 -11.89 14.79
CA PRO A 240 3.58 -11.46 15.03
C PRO A 240 3.80 -11.17 16.50
N LYS A 241 4.85 -11.69 17.07
CA LYS A 241 5.27 -11.40 18.47
C LYS A 241 5.89 -10.02 18.58
N TYR A 242 6.50 -9.55 17.49
CA TYR A 242 7.27 -8.31 17.47
C TYR A 242 6.69 -7.33 16.45
N ARG A 243 6.95 -6.02 16.65
CA ARG A 243 6.45 -4.92 15.82
C ARG A 243 7.59 -4.17 15.16
N VAL A 244 7.28 -3.46 14.08
CA VAL A 244 8.23 -2.51 13.47
C VAL A 244 8.71 -1.51 14.54
N GLY A 245 10.02 -1.26 14.56
CA GLY A 245 10.69 -0.40 15.54
C GLY A 245 11.16 -1.10 16.81
N GLU A 246 10.76 -2.35 17.07
CA GLU A 246 11.29 -3.11 18.21
C GLU A 246 12.75 -3.54 17.96
N LYS A 247 13.57 -3.47 19.01
CA LYS A 247 14.96 -3.94 19.01
C LYS A 247 14.98 -5.42 19.38
N VAL A 248 15.68 -6.19 18.58
CA VAL A 248 15.70 -7.66 18.69
C VAL A 248 17.10 -8.21 18.47
N TYR A 249 17.36 -9.38 19.05
CA TYR A 249 18.39 -10.31 18.64
C TYR A 249 17.79 -11.36 17.69
N PHE A 250 18.60 -11.89 16.78
CA PHE A 250 18.14 -12.91 15.85
C PHE A 250 19.29 -13.81 15.39
N LEU A 251 18.91 -15.00 14.98
CA LEU A 251 19.80 -15.94 14.29
C LEU A 251 19.56 -15.89 12.79
N TYR A 252 20.63 -15.97 12.00
CA TYR A 252 20.54 -16.02 10.55
C TYR A 252 21.59 -16.99 9.96
N GLY A 253 21.46 -17.34 8.69
CA GLY A 253 22.37 -18.28 8.04
C GLY A 253 22.46 -19.63 8.79
N LYS A 254 23.68 -20.07 9.10
CA LYS A 254 23.96 -21.26 9.90
C LYS A 254 24.29 -20.85 11.35
N GLU A 255 23.30 -20.36 12.07
CA GLU A 255 23.41 -19.94 13.48
C GLU A 255 24.36 -18.76 13.75
N GLN A 256 24.47 -17.85 12.80
CA GLN A 256 25.13 -16.57 13.03
C GLN A 256 24.20 -15.64 13.81
N GLU A 257 24.77 -14.83 14.67
CA GLU A 257 24.03 -13.93 15.56
C GLU A 257 24.02 -12.50 15.01
N GLY A 258 22.88 -11.85 15.08
CA GLY A 258 22.71 -10.46 14.74
C GLY A 258 21.81 -9.74 15.73
N TYR A 259 21.88 -8.43 15.73
CA TYR A 259 20.97 -7.56 16.50
C TYR A 259 20.57 -6.36 15.67
N GLY A 260 19.38 -5.87 15.89
CA GLY A 260 18.89 -4.73 15.10
C GLY A 260 17.50 -4.29 15.46
N THR A 261 16.93 -3.51 14.57
CA THR A 261 15.58 -2.98 14.68
C THR A 261 14.71 -3.57 13.56
N ILE A 262 13.55 -4.10 13.90
CA ILE A 262 12.60 -4.61 12.93
C ILE A 262 12.16 -3.45 12.02
N SER A 263 12.35 -3.60 10.72
CA SER A 263 11.95 -2.65 9.69
C SER A 263 10.69 -3.10 8.96
N VAL A 264 10.48 -4.43 8.84
CA VAL A 264 9.29 -5.01 8.19
C VAL A 264 8.82 -6.21 8.99
N VAL A 265 7.52 -6.40 9.06
CA VAL A 265 6.87 -7.60 9.58
C VAL A 265 6.16 -8.30 8.43
N ASP A 266 6.66 -9.47 8.02
CA ASP A 266 5.98 -10.34 7.07
C ASP A 266 5.19 -11.43 7.79
N GLY A 267 3.95 -11.13 8.12
CA GLY A 267 3.00 -12.11 8.66
C GLY A 267 2.34 -12.99 7.59
N TYR A 268 2.70 -12.82 6.30
CA TYR A 268 1.93 -13.34 5.18
C TYR A 268 2.64 -14.43 4.37
N GLY A 269 3.94 -14.63 4.61
CA GLY A 269 4.75 -15.46 3.74
C GLY A 269 4.77 -14.93 2.31
N THR A 270 4.78 -13.60 2.16
CA THR A 270 4.67 -12.89 0.88
C THR A 270 5.77 -13.32 -0.09
N PHE A 271 6.91 -13.70 0.43
CA PHE A 271 8.06 -14.14 -0.38
C PHE A 271 8.15 -15.66 -0.55
N GLY A 272 7.17 -16.42 -0.01
CA GLY A 272 7.10 -17.88 -0.16
C GLY A 272 8.25 -18.66 0.49
N GLN A 273 9.06 -18.00 1.27
CA GLN A 273 10.26 -18.56 1.91
C GLN A 273 10.02 -18.89 3.38
N ALA A 274 9.22 -18.06 4.06
CA ALA A 274 8.89 -18.27 5.46
C ALA A 274 7.73 -19.26 5.62
N ARG A 275 7.87 -20.17 6.58
CA ARG A 275 6.81 -21.08 7.03
C ARG A 275 6.06 -20.55 8.24
N GLU A 276 6.55 -19.47 8.82
CA GLU A 276 6.03 -18.74 9.95
C GLU A 276 6.22 -17.23 9.71
N VAL A 277 5.72 -16.39 10.60
CA VAL A 277 5.97 -14.94 10.59
C VAL A 277 7.46 -14.69 10.46
N SER A 278 7.85 -13.77 9.60
CA SER A 278 9.24 -13.38 9.42
C SER A 278 9.41 -11.86 9.46
N TYR A 279 10.64 -11.44 9.69
CA TYR A 279 10.99 -10.03 9.87
C TYR A 279 12.13 -9.64 8.96
N ASP A 280 12.05 -8.44 8.38
CA ASP A 280 13.24 -7.78 7.87
C ASP A 280 13.80 -6.88 8.97
N ILE A 281 15.08 -7.05 9.27
CA ILE A 281 15.74 -6.41 10.41
C ILE A 281 16.91 -5.58 9.90
N MET A 282 16.89 -4.30 10.18
CA MET A 282 18.03 -3.41 9.93
C MET A 282 18.96 -3.44 11.15
N GLY A 283 20.11 -4.06 11.01
CA GLY A 283 20.95 -4.33 12.17
C GLY A 283 22.41 -4.64 11.82
N PHE A 284 23.06 -5.33 12.74
CA PHE A 284 24.46 -5.65 12.69
C PHE A 284 24.66 -7.14 12.92
N ASP A 285 25.68 -7.71 12.26
CA ASP A 285 26.25 -8.99 12.65
C ASP A 285 27.03 -8.82 13.95
N CYS A 286 26.85 -9.72 14.91
CA CYS A 286 27.56 -9.63 16.19
C CYS A 286 29.09 -9.79 16.03
N ASN A 287 29.54 -10.44 14.97
CA ASN A 287 30.96 -10.60 14.65
C ASN A 287 31.56 -9.44 13.83
N GLU A 288 30.70 -8.64 13.16
CA GLU A 288 31.09 -7.50 12.32
C GLU A 288 30.22 -6.26 12.61
N PRO A 289 30.32 -5.67 13.82
CA PRO A 289 29.40 -4.65 14.28
C PRO A 289 29.59 -3.26 13.61
N GLU A 290 30.53 -3.11 12.70
CA GLU A 290 30.82 -1.84 12.04
C GLU A 290 29.90 -1.56 10.83
N SER A 291 29.28 -2.60 10.25
CA SER A 291 28.47 -2.50 9.04
C SER A 291 26.99 -2.76 9.32
N ARG A 292 26.15 -1.74 9.13
CA ARG A 292 24.71 -1.90 9.23
C ARG A 292 24.16 -2.58 7.99
N ILE A 293 23.46 -3.70 8.14
CA ILE A 293 22.96 -4.56 7.06
C ILE A 293 21.45 -4.75 7.22
N LEU A 294 20.74 -4.93 6.09
CA LEU A 294 19.35 -5.38 6.08
C LEU A 294 19.31 -6.90 5.99
N PHE A 295 18.97 -7.54 7.10
CA PHE A 295 18.69 -8.97 7.17
C PHE A 295 17.24 -9.22 6.78
N LYS A 296 17.01 -10.07 5.79
CA LYS A 296 15.68 -10.32 5.23
C LYS A 296 15.12 -11.67 5.64
N HIS A 297 13.81 -11.71 5.86
CA HIS A 297 13.04 -12.94 6.08
C HIS A 297 13.53 -13.77 7.26
N ILE A 298 13.92 -13.12 8.35
CA ILE A 298 14.28 -13.80 9.58
C ILE A 298 13.01 -14.36 10.22
N GLU A 299 12.92 -15.67 10.33
CA GLU A 299 11.77 -16.39 10.90
C GLU A 299 11.58 -16.04 12.38
N GLU A 300 10.33 -15.92 12.84
CA GLU A 300 9.98 -15.51 14.21
C GLU A 300 10.60 -16.40 15.29
N SER A 301 10.74 -17.72 15.02
CA SER A 301 11.42 -18.66 15.90
C SER A 301 12.90 -18.36 16.13
N LYS A 302 13.50 -17.54 15.26
CA LYS A 302 14.90 -17.11 15.34
C LYS A 302 15.10 -15.72 15.93
N VAL A 303 14.02 -15.08 16.41
CA VAL A 303 14.05 -13.70 16.93
C VAL A 303 13.71 -13.70 18.41
N GLN A 304 14.47 -12.93 19.19
CA GLN A 304 14.27 -12.72 20.64
C GLN A 304 14.32 -11.23 20.97
N ARG A 305 13.56 -10.82 22.00
CA ARG A 305 13.66 -9.45 22.52
C ARG A 305 15.00 -9.20 23.20
N PHE A 306 15.47 -7.98 23.08
CA PHE A 306 16.70 -7.55 23.75
C PHE A 306 16.62 -7.69 25.27
N GLU A 307 15.45 -7.55 25.86
CA GLU A 307 15.19 -7.67 27.29
C GLU A 307 15.15 -9.12 27.79
N GLU A 308 14.70 -10.06 26.96
CA GLU A 308 14.60 -11.48 27.31
C GLU A 308 15.99 -12.16 27.46
N MET A 309 17.01 -11.66 26.76
CA MET A 309 18.37 -12.19 26.90
C MET A 309 19.06 -11.80 28.21
N LEU A 310 18.63 -10.71 28.87
CA LEU A 310 19.20 -10.29 30.14
C LEU A 310 18.71 -11.16 31.32
N ASP A 311 17.54 -11.78 31.19
CA ASP A 311 16.96 -12.65 32.23
C ASP A 311 17.49 -14.09 32.17
N GLU A 312 17.96 -14.58 31.02
CA GLU A 312 18.57 -15.92 30.88
C GLU A 312 20.04 -15.98 31.33
N SER A 313 20.68 -14.82 31.61
CA SER A 313 22.07 -14.71 32.04
C SER A 313 22.24 -14.47 33.56
N LEU A 314 21.17 -14.54 34.34
CA LEU A 314 21.12 -14.48 35.81
C LEU A 314 20.71 -15.85 36.39
#